data_0dbc9a43367fedf2d12dbafd30ef066b
#
_entry.id   0dbc9a43367fedf2d12dbafd30ef066b
#
_cell.length_a   1.000
_cell.length_b   1.000
_cell.length_c   1.000
_cell.angle_alpha   90.00
_cell.angle_beta   90.00
_cell.angle_gamma   90.00
#
_symmetry.space_group_name_H-M   'P 1'
#
loop_
_entity.id
_entity.type
_entity.pdbx_description
1 polymer ?
#
loop_
_entity_poly.entity_id
_entity_poly.type
_entity_poly.pdbx_seq_one_letter_code
_entity_poly.pdbx_strand_id
1 'polypeptide(L)'
;SNYLGNLRHIPGTHSYGALDELVQVNTGLDWALKLGEADGVLYEFYMHLTAEHLTLIALDNWEKEAEFSRNLTRVKNPGRITFKTNEAFAFPEYEIKHDKAYWLSNIKGRAEGDVSMDVESFACARSARNFTTGQTAGNGPVPFIQTFRRLLGEPVQAASENRFTANLSNVQSMTIDTAASCLQNGAAYTVNSDGPVVLNFSNGKVLNLPAGTSTGNL
;
A
#
# COMPACT_ATOMS: atom_id res chain seq x y z
N SER A 1 -14.27 0.54 6.00
CA SER A 1 -13.15 1.35 5.53
C SER A 1 -12.11 0.43 4.92
N ASN A 2 -11.51 0.83 3.81
CA ASN A 2 -10.60 -0.02 3.07
C ASN A 2 -9.15 0.38 3.36
N TYR A 3 -8.38 -0.49 4.03
CA TYR A 3 -6.95 -0.32 4.32
C TYR A 3 -6.05 -0.98 3.26
N LEU A 4 -6.60 -1.48 2.15
CA LEU A 4 -5.83 -2.18 1.12
C LEU A 4 -4.75 -1.31 0.47
N GLY A 5 -4.92 0.01 0.45
CA GLY A 5 -3.87 0.93 0.00
C GLY A 5 -2.55 0.78 0.76
N ASN A 6 -2.59 0.33 2.01
CA ASN A 6 -1.40 0.06 2.82
C ASN A 6 -0.55 -1.10 2.24
N LEU A 7 -1.16 -1.96 1.41
CA LEU A 7 -0.49 -3.09 0.76
C LEU A 7 0.25 -2.71 -0.55
N ARG A 8 0.25 -1.44 -0.97
CA ARG A 8 0.89 -0.99 -2.23
C ARG A 8 2.30 -1.56 -2.44
N HIS A 9 3.07 -1.71 -1.39
CA HIS A 9 4.45 -2.21 -1.42
C HIS A 9 4.62 -3.54 -0.69
N ILE A 10 3.51 -4.23 -0.41
CA ILE A 10 3.47 -5.53 0.25
C ILE A 10 2.74 -6.51 -0.67
N PRO A 11 3.46 -7.12 -1.64
CA PRO A 11 2.88 -8.14 -2.49
C PRO A 11 2.36 -9.32 -1.67
N GLY A 12 1.25 -9.91 -2.08
CA GLY A 12 0.66 -11.01 -1.33
C GLY A 12 0.00 -12.06 -2.21
N THR A 13 0.00 -13.29 -1.72
CA THR A 13 -0.84 -14.37 -2.22
C THR A 13 -1.97 -14.63 -1.23
N HIS A 14 -3.12 -14.99 -1.76
CA HIS A 14 -4.32 -15.29 -0.99
C HIS A 14 -4.95 -16.56 -1.55
N SER A 15 -5.16 -17.56 -0.71
CA SER A 15 -5.76 -18.83 -1.08
C SER A 15 -7.06 -19.05 -0.31
N TYR A 16 -8.11 -19.44 -1.03
CA TYR A 16 -9.44 -19.66 -0.49
C TYR A 16 -10.02 -21.01 -0.97
N GLY A 17 -10.67 -21.74 -0.06
CA GLY A 17 -11.44 -22.93 -0.38
C GLY A 17 -12.88 -22.57 -0.76
N ALA A 18 -13.38 -23.03 -1.91
CA ALA A 18 -14.76 -22.79 -2.32
C ALA A 18 -15.78 -23.59 -1.50
N LEU A 19 -15.34 -24.66 -0.84
CA LEU A 19 -16.15 -25.49 0.06
C LEU A 19 -15.81 -25.27 1.53
N ASP A 20 -15.15 -24.15 1.86
CA ASP A 20 -14.78 -23.79 3.22
C ASP A 20 -16.04 -23.61 4.08
N GLU A 21 -16.21 -24.49 5.06
CA GLU A 21 -17.37 -24.55 5.95
C GLU A 21 -17.29 -23.52 7.10
N LEU A 22 -16.10 -22.95 7.36
CA LEU A 22 -15.88 -21.96 8.42
C LEU A 22 -15.86 -20.54 7.87
N VAL A 23 -15.33 -20.33 6.67
CA VAL A 23 -15.27 -19.03 6.02
C VAL A 23 -16.05 -19.06 4.71
N GLN A 24 -17.18 -18.38 4.68
CA GLN A 24 -18.08 -18.38 3.52
C GLN A 24 -17.37 -17.94 2.24
N VAL A 25 -17.65 -18.61 1.12
CA VAL A 25 -17.04 -18.35 -0.19
C VAL A 25 -17.20 -16.91 -0.67
N ASN A 26 -18.31 -16.25 -0.36
CA ASN A 26 -18.53 -14.85 -0.70
C ASN A 26 -17.52 -13.91 -0.06
N THR A 27 -16.99 -14.23 1.13
CA THR A 27 -15.90 -13.47 1.78
C THR A 27 -14.64 -13.48 0.91
N GLY A 28 -14.28 -14.65 0.35
CA GLY A 28 -13.15 -14.78 -0.57
C GLY A 28 -13.36 -14.03 -1.88
N LEU A 29 -14.57 -14.09 -2.46
CA LEU A 29 -14.92 -13.36 -3.68
C LEU A 29 -14.87 -11.85 -3.46
N ASP A 30 -15.43 -11.34 -2.37
CA ASP A 30 -15.36 -9.92 -1.98
C ASP A 30 -13.92 -9.46 -1.81
N TRP A 31 -13.06 -10.31 -1.24
CA TRP A 31 -11.64 -10.02 -1.09
C TRP A 31 -10.93 -9.91 -2.44
N ALA A 32 -11.17 -10.86 -3.35
CA ALA A 32 -10.64 -10.83 -4.71
C ALA A 32 -11.03 -9.57 -5.47
N LEU A 33 -12.29 -9.16 -5.38
CA LEU A 33 -12.80 -7.92 -5.99
C LEU A 33 -12.09 -6.69 -5.43
N LYS A 34 -11.98 -6.58 -4.11
CA LYS A 34 -11.27 -5.46 -3.44
C LYS A 34 -9.79 -5.39 -3.79
N LEU A 35 -9.11 -6.53 -3.93
CA LEU A 35 -7.73 -6.56 -4.41
C LEU A 35 -7.62 -6.06 -5.86
N GLY A 36 -8.59 -6.41 -6.71
CA GLY A 36 -8.68 -5.92 -8.08
C GLY A 36 -8.85 -4.41 -8.18
N GLU A 37 -9.60 -3.81 -7.27
CA GLU A 37 -9.86 -2.37 -7.21
C GLU A 37 -8.70 -1.58 -6.56
N ALA A 38 -7.89 -2.23 -5.70
CA ALA A 38 -6.82 -1.56 -4.97
C ALA A 38 -5.69 -1.11 -5.90
N ASP A 39 -5.43 0.20 -5.97
CA ASP A 39 -4.38 0.74 -6.83
C ASP A 39 -2.98 0.31 -6.38
N GLY A 40 -2.16 -0.16 -7.33
CA GLY A 40 -0.75 -0.49 -7.16
C GLY A 40 -0.44 -1.72 -6.30
N VAL A 41 -1.44 -2.45 -5.79
CA VAL A 41 -1.23 -3.70 -5.04
C VAL A 41 -0.92 -4.83 -6.01
N LEU A 42 0.18 -5.54 -5.77
CA LEU A 42 0.53 -6.78 -6.49
C LEU A 42 0.01 -7.96 -5.71
N TYR A 43 -0.73 -8.83 -6.39
CA TYR A 43 -1.34 -9.97 -5.73
C TYR A 43 -1.56 -11.14 -6.66
N GLU A 44 -1.67 -12.32 -6.07
CA GLU A 44 -2.26 -13.51 -6.63
C GLU A 44 -3.34 -14.02 -5.69
N PHE A 45 -4.52 -14.24 -6.20
CA PHE A 45 -5.64 -14.79 -5.46
C PHE A 45 -6.05 -16.12 -6.10
N TYR A 46 -6.14 -17.17 -5.29
CA TYR A 46 -6.53 -18.51 -5.71
C TYR A 46 -7.85 -18.90 -5.05
N MET A 47 -8.86 -19.22 -5.85
CA MET A 47 -10.07 -19.88 -5.41
C MET A 47 -9.96 -21.36 -5.74
N HIS A 48 -9.73 -22.19 -4.75
CA HIS A 48 -9.64 -23.65 -4.87
C HIS A 48 -11.02 -24.27 -4.83
N LEU A 49 -11.45 -24.85 -5.97
CA LEU A 49 -12.85 -25.20 -6.23
C LEU A 49 -13.36 -26.37 -5.36
N THR A 50 -12.46 -27.25 -4.91
CA THR A 50 -12.79 -28.44 -4.11
C THR A 50 -12.18 -28.43 -2.72
N ALA A 51 -11.58 -27.32 -2.29
CA ALA A 51 -10.94 -27.20 -1.00
C ALA A 51 -11.92 -26.79 0.09
N GLU A 52 -11.85 -27.48 1.21
CA GLU A 52 -12.42 -27.13 2.50
C GLU A 52 -11.43 -26.29 3.32
N HIS A 53 -11.81 -25.88 4.52
CA HIS A 53 -11.01 -25.01 5.38
C HIS A 53 -9.56 -25.50 5.62
N LEU A 54 -9.39 -26.77 5.90
CA LEU A 54 -8.08 -27.35 6.22
C LEU A 54 -7.37 -28.02 5.02
N THR A 55 -7.99 -28.08 3.86
CA THR A 55 -7.47 -28.84 2.71
C THR A 55 -6.05 -28.39 2.32
N LEU A 56 -5.81 -27.09 2.22
CA LEU A 56 -4.50 -26.57 1.78
C LEU A 56 -3.40 -26.82 2.81
N ILE A 57 -3.74 -26.74 4.10
CA ILE A 57 -2.81 -27.04 5.20
C ILE A 57 -2.49 -28.54 5.22
N ALA A 58 -3.50 -29.39 5.06
CA ALA A 58 -3.32 -30.84 5.06
C ALA A 58 -2.47 -31.35 3.88
N LEU A 59 -2.56 -30.67 2.73
CA LEU A 59 -1.76 -31.00 1.55
C LEU A 59 -0.33 -30.46 1.63
N ASP A 60 -0.05 -29.49 2.52
CA ASP A 60 1.25 -28.83 2.68
C ASP A 60 1.88 -28.39 1.32
N ASN A 61 1.05 -27.85 0.45
CA ASN A 61 1.47 -27.46 -0.91
C ASN A 61 1.49 -25.93 -1.07
N TRP A 62 2.66 -25.35 -0.89
CA TRP A 62 2.93 -23.91 -0.93
C TRP A 62 3.86 -23.52 -2.09
N GLU A 63 3.99 -24.34 -3.12
CA GLU A 63 4.92 -24.10 -4.23
C GLU A 63 4.61 -22.78 -4.97
N LYS A 64 3.33 -22.46 -5.16
CA LYS A 64 2.89 -21.24 -5.85
C LYS A 64 3.22 -19.98 -5.06
N GLU A 65 2.99 -20.01 -3.76
CA GLU A 65 3.32 -18.94 -2.83
C GLU A 65 4.84 -18.73 -2.75
N ALA A 66 5.60 -19.83 -2.73
CA ALA A 66 7.07 -19.78 -2.77
C ALA A 66 7.60 -19.25 -4.11
N GLU A 67 7.01 -19.63 -5.24
CA GLU A 67 7.36 -19.11 -6.56
C GLU A 67 7.06 -17.61 -6.66
N PHE A 68 5.88 -17.18 -6.23
CA PHE A 68 5.49 -15.76 -6.21
C PHE A 68 6.47 -14.93 -5.39
N SER A 69 6.86 -15.40 -4.20
CA SER A 69 7.69 -14.65 -3.27
C SER A 69 9.19 -14.67 -3.60
N ARG A 70 9.67 -15.67 -4.36
CA ARG A 70 11.10 -15.96 -4.60
C ARG A 70 11.92 -14.75 -5.06
N ASN A 71 11.36 -13.92 -5.93
CA ASN A 71 12.05 -12.77 -6.54
C ASN A 71 11.55 -11.42 -6.01
N LEU A 72 10.76 -11.43 -4.93
CA LEU A 72 10.28 -10.20 -4.33
C LEU A 72 11.33 -9.62 -3.38
N THR A 73 11.57 -8.32 -3.52
CA THR A 73 12.44 -7.57 -2.62
C THR A 73 11.64 -6.48 -1.93
N ARG A 74 11.94 -6.26 -0.65
CA ARG A 74 11.29 -5.20 0.12
C ARG A 74 11.69 -3.82 -0.43
N VAL A 75 10.70 -3.02 -0.80
CA VAL A 75 10.92 -1.62 -1.14
C VAL A 75 11.24 -0.84 0.13
N LYS A 76 12.44 -0.25 0.21
CA LYS A 76 12.90 0.49 1.39
C LYS A 76 12.37 1.93 1.39
N ASN A 77 12.56 2.64 0.27
CA ASN A 77 12.13 4.04 0.11
C ASN A 77 11.26 4.15 -1.15
N PRO A 78 9.96 3.86 -1.06
CA PRO A 78 9.07 3.95 -2.22
C PRO A 78 8.86 5.41 -2.64
N GLY A 79 8.72 5.65 -3.94
CA GLY A 79 8.39 6.98 -4.45
C GLY A 79 7.00 7.45 -4.05
N ARG A 80 6.03 6.55 -3.89
CA ARG A 80 4.65 6.86 -3.48
C ARG A 80 4.24 6.02 -2.28
N ILE A 81 3.66 6.65 -1.28
CA ILE A 81 3.11 6.02 -0.08
C ILE A 81 1.62 6.28 -0.04
N THR A 82 0.84 5.21 -0.06
CA THR A 82 -0.59 5.25 0.29
C THR A 82 -0.71 4.63 1.67
N PHE A 83 -1.17 5.39 2.64
CA PHE A 83 -1.27 4.92 4.01
C PHE A 83 -2.55 5.42 4.67
N LYS A 84 -3.19 4.52 5.37
CA LYS A 84 -4.36 4.78 6.18
C LYS A 84 -4.15 4.22 7.57
N THR A 85 -4.44 5.00 8.59
CA THR A 85 -4.32 4.61 9.99
C THR A 85 -5.48 5.12 10.80
N ASN A 86 -5.65 4.59 12.00
CA ASN A 86 -6.63 5.03 12.97
C ASN A 86 -6.01 4.87 14.37
N GLU A 87 -6.10 5.90 15.19
CA GLU A 87 -5.53 5.89 16.55
C GLU A 87 -6.14 4.79 17.42
N ALA A 88 -7.39 4.38 17.16
CA ALA A 88 -8.03 3.26 17.85
C ALA A 88 -7.28 1.92 17.69
N PHE A 89 -6.34 1.80 16.76
CA PHE A 89 -5.48 0.61 16.60
C PHE A 89 -4.15 0.74 17.34
N ALA A 90 -3.87 1.87 17.98
CA ALA A 90 -2.67 2.04 18.79
C ALA A 90 -2.85 1.37 20.16
N PHE A 91 -1.77 0.75 20.63
CA PHE A 91 -1.68 0.16 21.97
C PHE A 91 -0.47 0.74 22.68
N PRO A 92 -0.57 1.94 23.25
CA PRO A 92 0.56 2.66 23.84
C PRO A 92 1.27 1.87 24.94
N GLU A 93 0.55 1.06 25.68
CA GLU A 93 1.08 0.19 26.74
C GLU A 93 2.04 -0.90 26.23
N TYR A 94 1.96 -1.23 24.93
CA TYR A 94 2.87 -2.15 24.24
C TYR A 94 3.81 -1.41 23.27
N GLU A 95 3.88 -0.08 23.32
CA GLU A 95 4.63 0.77 22.40
C GLU A 95 4.22 0.60 20.92
N ILE A 96 3.02 0.05 20.67
CA ILE A 96 2.46 -0.13 19.35
C ILE A 96 1.78 1.17 18.91
N LYS A 97 2.39 1.82 17.90
CA LYS A 97 1.87 3.03 17.27
C LYS A 97 1.76 2.80 15.77
N HIS A 98 0.70 3.37 15.19
CA HIS A 98 0.50 3.31 13.73
C HIS A 98 0.69 4.71 13.11
N ASP A 99 1.73 5.41 13.54
CA ASP A 99 2.05 6.79 13.18
C ASP A 99 3.19 6.92 12.17
N LYS A 100 3.55 5.81 11.49
CA LYS A 100 4.68 5.75 10.57
C LYS A 100 4.41 4.86 9.36
N ALA A 101 4.81 5.35 8.18
CA ALA A 101 4.83 4.58 6.94
C ALA A 101 6.04 5.00 6.09
N TYR A 102 7.06 4.13 5.95
CA TYR A 102 8.28 4.38 5.19
C TYR A 102 8.99 5.68 5.64
N TRP A 103 9.04 6.69 4.75
CA TRP A 103 9.64 8.00 5.02
C TRP A 103 8.66 9.04 5.59
N LEU A 104 7.43 8.63 5.91
CA LEU A 104 6.46 9.42 6.69
C LEU A 104 6.47 8.95 8.14
N SER A 105 6.45 9.88 9.10
CA SER A 105 6.41 9.58 10.53
C SER A 105 5.69 10.67 11.33
N ASN A 106 5.48 10.44 12.63
CA ASN A 106 4.78 11.35 13.53
C ASN A 106 3.42 11.79 12.97
N ILE A 107 2.72 10.84 12.34
CA ILE A 107 1.41 11.08 11.73
C ILE A 107 0.39 11.26 12.83
N LYS A 108 -0.33 12.39 12.80
CA LYS A 108 -1.39 12.72 13.75
C LYS A 108 -2.67 13.11 13.03
N GLY A 109 -3.80 12.61 13.52
CA GLY A 109 -5.13 13.03 13.08
C GLY A 109 -5.57 14.35 13.72
N ARG A 110 -6.43 15.12 13.02
CA ARG A 110 -7.10 16.30 13.57
C ARG A 110 -8.29 15.94 14.45
N ALA A 111 -8.96 14.86 14.12
CA ALA A 111 -10.14 14.35 14.81
C ALA A 111 -10.07 12.82 14.90
N GLU A 112 -10.89 12.26 15.78
CA GLU A 112 -11.09 10.82 15.85
C GLU A 112 -11.47 10.22 14.48
N GLY A 113 -11.09 8.98 14.27
CA GLY A 113 -11.37 8.24 13.04
C GLY A 113 -10.16 8.02 12.15
N ASP A 114 -10.44 7.66 10.90
CA ASP A 114 -9.41 7.33 9.94
C ASP A 114 -8.63 8.57 9.50
N VAL A 115 -7.31 8.41 9.48
CA VAL A 115 -6.35 9.34 8.90
C VAL A 115 -5.81 8.71 7.63
N SER A 116 -5.92 9.37 6.50
CA SER A 116 -5.44 8.82 5.23
C SER A 116 -4.56 9.79 4.45
N MET A 117 -3.59 9.23 3.75
CA MET A 117 -2.64 9.98 2.95
C MET A 117 -2.22 9.20 1.72
N ASP A 118 -2.02 9.93 0.64
CA ASP A 118 -1.40 9.47 -0.60
C ASP A 118 -0.34 10.50 -0.96
N VAL A 119 0.92 10.16 -0.71
CA VAL A 119 2.06 11.07 -0.84
C VAL A 119 3.04 10.49 -1.85
N GLU A 120 3.40 11.27 -2.86
CA GLU A 120 4.34 10.86 -3.89
C GLU A 120 5.49 11.85 -4.01
N SER A 121 6.73 11.35 -3.85
CA SER A 121 7.95 12.07 -4.19
C SER A 121 8.39 11.67 -5.60
N PHE A 122 8.68 12.67 -6.40
CA PHE A 122 9.22 12.52 -7.76
C PHE A 122 10.74 12.71 -7.78
N ALA A 123 11.35 13.00 -6.63
CA ALA A 123 12.75 13.37 -6.54
C ALA A 123 13.72 12.18 -6.59
N CYS A 124 13.34 11.03 -6.06
CA CYS A 124 14.15 9.81 -6.21
C CYS A 124 14.05 9.25 -7.64
N ALA A 125 15.11 8.62 -8.10
CA ALA A 125 15.03 7.77 -9.28
C ALA A 125 13.92 6.71 -9.08
N ARG A 126 12.99 6.63 -10.02
CA ARG A 126 11.80 5.79 -9.92
C ARG A 126 11.76 4.78 -11.04
N SER A 127 11.32 3.60 -10.70
CA SER A 127 10.95 2.63 -11.71
C SER A 127 9.45 2.70 -11.95
N ALA A 128 9.03 2.98 -13.16
CA ALA A 128 7.64 2.83 -13.55
C ALA A 128 7.27 1.34 -13.41
N ARG A 129 6.20 1.07 -12.68
CA ARG A 129 5.70 -0.30 -12.50
C ARG A 129 4.71 -0.60 -13.61
N ASN A 130 5.15 -1.33 -14.61
CA ASN A 130 4.24 -1.97 -15.54
C ASN A 130 3.73 -3.26 -14.93
N PHE A 131 2.41 -3.44 -14.90
CA PHE A 131 1.80 -4.66 -14.42
C PHE A 131 0.69 -5.13 -15.37
N THR A 132 0.44 -6.42 -15.34
CA THR A 132 -0.70 -7.04 -16.01
C THR A 132 -1.69 -7.55 -14.98
N THR A 133 -2.96 -7.55 -15.34
CA THR A 133 -4.03 -8.20 -14.59
C THR A 133 -4.61 -9.31 -15.45
N GLY A 134 -5.05 -10.38 -14.83
CA GLY A 134 -5.67 -11.47 -15.56
C GLY A 134 -6.34 -12.49 -14.65
N GLN A 135 -6.95 -13.46 -15.31
CA GLN A 135 -7.56 -14.62 -14.68
C GLN A 135 -7.14 -15.86 -15.45
N THR A 136 -6.85 -16.94 -14.74
CA THR A 136 -6.55 -18.25 -15.32
C THR A 136 -7.10 -19.35 -14.42
N ALA A 137 -7.12 -20.58 -14.94
CA ALA A 137 -7.53 -21.76 -14.18
C ALA A 137 -6.44 -22.82 -14.23
N GLY A 138 -6.37 -23.64 -13.21
CA GLY A 138 -5.44 -24.77 -13.11
C GLY A 138 -6.13 -26.04 -12.63
N ASN A 139 -5.66 -27.18 -13.14
CA ASN A 139 -6.18 -28.52 -12.86
C ASN A 139 -5.25 -29.33 -11.96
N GLY A 140 -4.47 -28.70 -11.07
CA GLY A 140 -3.62 -29.43 -10.12
C GLY A 140 -4.41 -30.38 -9.21
N PRO A 141 -3.80 -30.95 -8.17
CA PRO A 141 -4.47 -31.86 -7.21
C PRO A 141 -5.76 -31.25 -6.63
N VAL A 142 -5.77 -29.92 -6.50
CA VAL A 142 -6.96 -29.14 -6.13
C VAL A 142 -7.19 -28.10 -7.24
N PRO A 143 -8.22 -28.27 -8.09
CA PRO A 143 -8.53 -27.33 -9.17
C PRO A 143 -8.79 -25.92 -8.64
N PHE A 144 -8.33 -24.90 -9.37
CA PHE A 144 -8.46 -23.51 -8.92
C PHE A 144 -8.74 -22.54 -10.06
N ILE A 145 -9.30 -21.40 -9.69
CA ILE A 145 -9.33 -20.18 -10.49
C ILE A 145 -8.38 -19.19 -9.82
N GLN A 146 -7.48 -18.61 -10.60
CA GLN A 146 -6.54 -17.58 -10.15
C GLN A 146 -6.92 -16.24 -10.76
N THR A 147 -7.01 -15.20 -9.94
CA THR A 147 -6.98 -13.80 -10.38
C THR A 147 -5.67 -13.17 -9.92
N PHE A 148 -5.11 -12.29 -10.71
CA PHE A 148 -3.79 -11.76 -10.40
C PHE A 148 -3.54 -10.35 -10.91
N ARG A 149 -2.63 -9.65 -10.26
CA ARG A 149 -1.88 -8.50 -10.77
C ARG A 149 -0.39 -8.76 -10.53
N ARG A 150 0.37 -8.80 -11.59
CA ARG A 150 1.80 -9.11 -11.60
C ARG A 150 2.61 -8.00 -12.27
N LEU A 151 3.89 -7.90 -11.92
CA LEU A 151 4.83 -7.06 -12.66
C LEU A 151 5.07 -7.64 -14.06
N LEU A 152 5.09 -6.76 -15.07
CA LEU A 152 5.36 -7.10 -16.46
C LEU A 152 6.75 -6.56 -16.86
N GLY A 153 7.67 -7.48 -17.17
CA GLY A 153 8.99 -7.13 -17.69
C GLY A 153 9.90 -6.34 -16.72
N GLU A 154 10.96 -5.77 -17.30
CA GLU A 154 11.89 -4.95 -16.54
C GLU A 154 11.34 -3.57 -16.22
N PRO A 155 11.68 -3.00 -15.04
CA PRO A 155 11.23 -1.67 -14.69
C PRO A 155 11.75 -0.60 -15.64
N VAL A 156 10.87 0.29 -16.09
CA VAL A 156 11.27 1.48 -16.86
C VAL A 156 11.63 2.60 -15.90
N GLN A 157 12.83 3.17 -16.04
CA GLN A 157 13.26 4.29 -15.23
C GLN A 157 12.51 5.57 -15.64
N ALA A 158 11.85 6.22 -14.67
CA ALA A 158 11.24 7.52 -14.85
C ALA A 158 12.25 8.63 -14.46
N ALA A 159 12.20 9.75 -15.18
CA ALA A 159 12.98 10.93 -14.84
C ALA A 159 12.66 11.40 -13.40
N SER A 160 13.68 11.82 -12.67
CA SER A 160 13.50 12.43 -11.35
C SER A 160 13.22 13.93 -11.49
N GLU A 161 12.29 14.43 -10.66
CA GLU A 161 11.92 15.82 -10.58
C GLU A 161 11.90 16.22 -9.09
N ASN A 162 12.54 17.32 -8.72
CA ASN A 162 12.55 17.78 -7.32
C ASN A 162 11.18 18.35 -6.92
N ARG A 163 10.20 17.48 -6.77
CA ARG A 163 8.84 17.81 -6.36
C ARG A 163 8.16 16.67 -5.61
N PHE A 164 7.11 17.02 -4.87
CA PHE A 164 6.19 16.02 -4.29
C PHE A 164 4.74 16.46 -4.39
N THR A 165 3.84 15.50 -4.29
CA THR A 165 2.40 15.71 -4.16
C THR A 165 1.87 14.98 -2.93
N ALA A 166 0.83 15.53 -2.31
CA ALA A 166 0.15 14.88 -1.19
C ALA A 166 -1.36 15.12 -1.24
N ASN A 167 -2.14 14.04 -1.08
CA ASN A 167 -3.57 14.10 -0.81
C ASN A 167 -3.80 13.59 0.61
N LEU A 168 -4.35 14.45 1.47
CA LEU A 168 -4.42 14.25 2.90
C LEU A 168 -5.86 14.38 3.40
N SER A 169 -6.31 13.40 4.18
CA SER A 169 -7.60 13.47 4.84
C SER A 169 -7.45 13.20 6.33
N ASN A 170 -8.01 14.09 7.14
CA ASN A 170 -7.94 14.10 8.60
C ASN A 170 -6.50 14.15 9.16
N VAL A 171 -5.52 14.64 8.38
CA VAL A 171 -4.14 14.80 8.85
C VAL A 171 -3.97 16.15 9.53
N GLN A 172 -3.61 16.14 10.82
CA GLN A 172 -3.20 17.35 11.56
C GLN A 172 -1.74 17.70 11.28
N SER A 173 -0.86 16.69 11.37
CA SER A 173 0.57 16.87 11.11
C SER A 173 1.24 15.55 10.73
N MET A 174 2.36 15.65 10.04
CA MET A 174 3.26 14.54 9.78
C MET A 174 4.69 15.05 9.53
N THR A 175 5.66 14.14 9.62
CA THR A 175 7.07 14.41 9.29
C THR A 175 7.45 13.66 8.03
N ILE A 176 8.10 14.35 7.10
CA ILE A 176 8.64 13.84 5.84
C ILE A 176 10.16 13.75 5.97
N ASP A 177 10.73 12.57 5.83
CA ASP A 177 12.17 12.38 5.73
C ASP A 177 12.66 12.78 4.33
N THR A 178 13.36 13.92 4.25
CA THR A 178 13.84 14.49 2.99
C THR A 178 14.94 13.65 2.34
N ALA A 179 15.78 12.99 3.12
CA ALA A 179 16.83 12.11 2.60
C ALA A 179 16.23 10.85 1.98
N ALA A 180 15.31 10.18 2.69
CA ALA A 180 14.66 8.97 2.21
C ALA A 180 13.68 9.22 1.06
N SER A 181 13.09 10.41 0.96
CA SER A 181 12.24 10.86 -0.15
C SER A 181 13.01 11.57 -1.26
N CYS A 182 14.34 11.74 -1.14
CA CYS A 182 15.22 12.45 -2.08
C CYS A 182 14.87 13.94 -2.32
N LEU A 183 14.03 14.53 -1.49
CA LEU A 183 13.61 15.93 -1.65
C LEU A 183 14.76 16.87 -1.26
N GLN A 184 15.03 17.84 -2.12
CA GLN A 184 16.05 18.86 -1.94
C GLN A 184 15.42 20.22 -1.64
N ASN A 185 16.24 21.18 -1.21
CA ASN A 185 15.80 22.56 -1.05
C ASN A 185 15.21 23.10 -2.37
N GLY A 186 14.15 23.85 -2.28
CA GLY A 186 13.43 24.37 -3.44
C GLY A 186 12.52 23.33 -4.14
N ALA A 187 12.29 22.16 -3.54
CA ALA A 187 11.36 21.18 -4.10
C ALA A 187 9.97 21.78 -4.26
N ALA A 188 9.40 21.68 -5.45
CA ALA A 188 8.03 22.08 -5.70
C ALA A 188 7.05 21.14 -4.98
N TYR A 189 5.95 21.69 -4.49
CA TYR A 189 4.90 20.89 -3.88
C TYR A 189 3.50 21.24 -4.38
N THR A 190 2.65 20.20 -4.36
CA THR A 190 1.20 20.33 -4.46
C THR A 190 0.59 19.49 -3.36
N VAL A 191 -0.07 20.12 -2.40
CA VAL A 191 -0.72 19.47 -1.26
C VAL A 191 -2.19 19.78 -1.28
N ASN A 192 -3.03 18.76 -1.28
CA ASN A 192 -4.47 18.86 -1.12
C ASN A 192 -4.86 18.25 0.23
N SER A 193 -5.48 19.04 1.09
CA SER A 193 -5.88 18.62 2.44
C SER A 193 -7.32 19.05 2.73
N ASP A 194 -8.08 18.18 3.37
CA ASP A 194 -9.46 18.45 3.80
C ASP A 194 -9.55 19.39 5.01
N GLY A 195 -8.41 19.81 5.58
CA GLY A 195 -8.33 20.75 6.69
C GLY A 195 -6.91 21.31 6.85
N PRO A 196 -6.66 22.22 7.81
CA PRO A 196 -5.32 22.72 8.07
C PRO A 196 -4.35 21.58 8.42
N VAL A 197 -3.11 21.65 7.89
CA VAL A 197 -2.08 20.62 8.10
C VAL A 197 -0.71 21.25 8.31
N VAL A 198 0.09 20.63 9.18
CA VAL A 198 1.50 20.97 9.41
C VAL A 198 2.39 19.86 8.86
N LEU A 199 3.19 20.18 7.85
CA LEU A 199 4.20 19.27 7.29
C LEU A 199 5.57 19.67 7.84
N ASN A 200 6.17 18.77 8.62
CA ASN A 200 7.52 18.91 9.12
C ASN A 200 8.48 18.15 8.20
N PHE A 201 9.64 18.69 7.95
CA PHE A 201 10.68 18.04 7.14
C PHE A 201 11.90 17.76 7.98
N SER A 202 12.56 16.62 7.77
CA SER A 202 13.75 16.23 8.54
C SER A 202 14.92 17.21 8.43
N ASN A 203 14.93 18.10 7.43
CA ASN A 203 15.89 19.20 7.28
C ASN A 203 15.54 20.45 8.10
N GLY A 204 14.51 20.39 8.94
CA GLY A 204 14.07 21.49 9.81
C GLY A 204 13.06 22.46 9.20
N LYS A 205 12.69 22.30 7.92
CA LYS A 205 11.61 23.11 7.32
C LYS A 205 10.26 22.71 7.85
N VAL A 206 9.33 23.68 7.89
CA VAL A 206 7.94 23.49 8.30
C VAL A 206 7.03 24.24 7.32
N LEU A 207 6.00 23.57 6.83
CA LEU A 207 4.92 24.16 6.06
C LEU A 207 3.63 24.11 6.89
N ASN A 208 3.00 25.27 7.10
CA ASN A 208 1.66 25.40 7.65
C ASN A 208 0.70 25.71 6.51
N LEU A 209 -0.14 24.76 6.16
CA LEU A 209 -1.01 24.85 4.98
C LEU A 209 -2.47 24.89 5.41
N PRO A 210 -3.31 25.74 4.76
CA PRO A 210 -4.75 25.76 5.00
C PRO A 210 -5.43 24.52 4.39
N ALA A 211 -6.73 24.38 4.63
CA ALA A 211 -7.57 23.46 3.89
C ALA A 211 -7.60 23.81 2.38
N GLY A 212 -7.78 22.79 1.55
CA GLY A 212 -7.80 22.90 0.10
C GLY A 212 -6.45 22.60 -0.53
N THR A 213 -6.24 23.10 -1.75
CA THR A 213 -5.02 22.88 -2.53
C THR A 213 -4.02 24.01 -2.30
N SER A 214 -2.82 23.66 -1.88
CA SER A 214 -1.68 24.56 -1.71
C SER A 214 -0.53 24.16 -2.62
N THR A 215 0.11 25.13 -3.26
CA THR A 215 1.28 24.94 -4.12
C THR A 215 2.40 25.90 -3.75
N GLY A 216 3.65 25.51 -3.96
CA GLY A 216 4.82 26.37 -3.67
C GLY A 216 6.12 25.60 -3.78
N ASN A 217 7.15 26.13 -3.14
CA ASN A 217 8.48 25.51 -3.07
C ASN A 217 8.95 25.41 -1.60
N LEU A 218 9.69 24.34 -1.29
CA LEU A 218 10.35 24.13 0.01
C LEU A 218 11.49 25.13 0.23
#